data_c8fcb009095d5f330ab0a8bb6b2d3966
#
_entry.id   c8fcb009095d5f330ab0a8bb6b2d3966
#
_cell.length_a   1.000
_cell.length_b   1.000
_cell.length_c   1.000
_cell.angle_alpha   90.00
_cell.angle_beta   90.00
_cell.angle_gamma   90.00
#
_symmetry.space_group_name_H-M   'P 1'
#
loop_
_entity.id
_entity.type
_entity.pdbx_description
1 polymer ?
#
loop_
_entity_poly.entity_id
_entity_poly.type
_entity_poly.pdbx_seq_one_letter_code
_entity_poly.pdbx_strand_id
1 'polypeptide(L)'
;DLGSTSYGNPTVADGKVFVGTNNDNPRDPAIAGDRGVLMCFRESDGRFLWQNVHDKLEPDIDWPEQGVCSSPAVEGKRLYYVSNRGELVCLDTEGFLDGKNDGVFQTEALRGKADADVVWKLDMMGELGVLQHNMANSSPALWGDLLFLETSNGRDGNMEKVPAPQAPSFIAVDKHTGKVVWQDNSPGT
;
A
#
# COMPACT_ATOMS: atom_id res chain seq x y z
N ASP A 1 -7.17 -9.52 16.17
CA ASP A 1 -6.66 -10.55 15.24
C ASP A 1 -6.31 -9.88 13.91
N LEU A 2 -5.24 -10.32 13.28
CA LEU A 2 -4.87 -10.04 11.90
C LEU A 2 -5.40 -11.17 11.00
N GLY A 3 -5.09 -11.12 9.69
CA GLY A 3 -5.17 -12.31 8.84
C GLY A 3 -4.13 -13.36 9.22
N SER A 4 -3.88 -14.32 8.34
CA SER A 4 -2.91 -15.39 8.58
C SER A 4 -1.46 -15.00 8.28
N THR A 5 -1.26 -13.93 7.49
CA THR A 5 0.06 -13.52 6.99
C THR A 5 0.28 -12.02 7.16
N SER A 6 1.45 -11.64 7.69
CA SER A 6 1.90 -10.25 7.79
C SER A 6 3.42 -10.21 7.64
N TYR A 7 3.93 -9.51 6.62
CA TYR A 7 5.37 -9.40 6.32
C TYR A 7 5.96 -8.05 6.72
N GLY A 8 5.19 -6.97 6.53
CA GLY A 8 5.61 -5.62 6.89
C GLY A 8 5.72 -5.44 8.39
N ASN A 9 6.64 -4.59 8.82
CA ASN A 9 6.69 -4.17 10.21
C ASN A 9 5.49 -3.30 10.56
N PRO A 10 4.89 -3.44 11.77
CA PRO A 10 3.90 -2.48 12.23
C PRO A 10 4.56 -1.12 12.46
N THR A 11 3.81 -0.06 12.19
CA THR A 11 4.22 1.31 12.49
C THR A 11 3.31 1.88 13.57
N VAL A 12 3.91 2.50 14.59
CA VAL A 12 3.18 3.11 15.70
C VAL A 12 3.35 4.62 15.64
N ALA A 13 2.25 5.36 15.58
CA ALA A 13 2.25 6.82 15.56
C ALA A 13 0.92 7.36 16.11
N ASP A 14 0.98 8.45 16.87
CA ASP A 14 -0.17 9.22 17.38
C ASP A 14 -1.28 8.35 18.00
N GLY A 15 -0.89 7.37 18.83
CA GLY A 15 -1.83 6.49 19.54
C GLY A 15 -2.47 5.41 18.66
N LYS A 16 -1.91 5.15 17.47
CA LYS A 16 -2.38 4.15 16.52
C LYS A 16 -1.27 3.19 16.10
N VAL A 17 -1.66 1.98 15.75
CA VAL A 17 -0.79 0.93 15.17
C VAL A 17 -1.33 0.58 13.80
N PHE A 18 -0.47 0.68 12.80
CA PHE A 18 -0.78 0.37 11.40
C PHE A 18 0.00 -0.88 10.96
N VAL A 19 -0.67 -1.84 10.36
CA VAL A 19 -0.06 -3.12 9.97
C VAL A 19 -0.70 -3.69 8.72
N GLY A 20 0.13 -4.14 7.77
CA GLY A 20 -0.30 -4.87 6.58
C GLY A 20 -0.54 -6.34 6.88
N THR A 21 -1.56 -6.92 6.27
CA THR A 21 -1.94 -8.34 6.38
C THR A 21 -2.77 -8.77 5.17
N ASN A 22 -3.21 -10.04 5.15
CA ASN A 22 -4.22 -10.56 4.24
C ASN A 22 -5.62 -10.59 4.88
N ASN A 23 -6.63 -11.08 4.14
CA ASN A 23 -8.04 -11.10 4.56
C ASN A 23 -8.53 -12.48 5.04
N ASP A 24 -7.65 -13.37 5.49
CA ASP A 24 -8.05 -14.72 5.95
C ASP A 24 -8.97 -14.68 7.17
N ASN A 25 -8.95 -13.60 7.93
CA ASN A 25 -9.85 -13.35 9.05
C ASN A 25 -10.56 -12.00 8.85
N PRO A 26 -11.56 -11.93 7.95
CA PRO A 26 -12.16 -10.70 7.52
C PRO A 26 -12.86 -9.96 8.66
N ARG A 27 -12.56 -8.67 8.82
CA ARG A 27 -13.24 -7.78 9.78
C ARG A 27 -14.65 -7.43 9.36
N ASP A 28 -14.87 -7.36 8.05
CA ASP A 28 -16.18 -7.20 7.45
C ASP A 28 -16.56 -8.49 6.73
N PRO A 29 -17.59 -9.25 7.21
CA PRO A 29 -18.02 -10.48 6.56
C PRO A 29 -18.52 -10.31 5.11
N ALA A 30 -18.87 -9.08 4.71
CA ALA A 30 -19.27 -8.79 3.34
C ALA A 30 -18.07 -8.74 2.38
N ILE A 31 -16.84 -8.60 2.92
CA ILE A 31 -15.59 -8.57 2.14
C ILE A 31 -14.93 -9.95 2.25
N ALA A 32 -15.43 -10.89 1.48
CA ALA A 32 -14.91 -12.26 1.48
C ALA A 32 -13.77 -12.45 0.47
N GLY A 33 -13.02 -13.53 0.66
CA GLY A 33 -11.95 -14.00 -0.23
C GLY A 33 -10.60 -13.35 0.03
N ASP A 34 -9.63 -13.75 -0.78
CA ASP A 34 -8.25 -13.27 -0.68
C ASP A 34 -8.15 -11.78 -1.05
N ARG A 35 -7.57 -10.98 -0.16
CA ARG A 35 -7.40 -9.52 -0.29
C ARG A 35 -6.11 -9.10 0.39
N GLY A 36 -5.54 -7.99 -0.08
CA GLY A 36 -4.56 -7.25 0.71
C GLY A 36 -5.26 -6.27 1.65
N VAL A 37 -4.83 -6.19 2.89
CA VAL A 37 -5.46 -5.34 3.91
C VAL A 37 -4.39 -4.56 4.67
N LEU A 38 -4.58 -3.25 4.81
CA LEU A 38 -3.91 -2.45 5.84
C LEU A 38 -4.91 -2.20 6.96
N MET A 39 -4.53 -2.54 8.19
CA MET A 39 -5.37 -2.36 9.38
C MET A 39 -4.80 -1.29 10.31
N CYS A 40 -5.70 -0.54 10.94
CA CYS A 40 -5.40 0.42 12.00
C CYS A 40 -6.03 -0.03 13.32
N PHE A 41 -5.22 0.02 14.38
CA PHE A 41 -5.65 -0.29 15.74
C PHE A 41 -5.30 0.86 16.68
N ARG A 42 -6.04 0.99 17.78
CA ARG A 42 -5.68 1.88 18.86
C ARG A 42 -4.48 1.29 19.62
N GLU A 43 -3.45 2.10 19.84
CA GLU A 43 -2.24 1.67 20.57
C GLU A 43 -2.52 1.18 21.99
N SER A 44 -3.37 1.90 22.73
CA SER A 44 -3.54 1.69 24.18
C SER A 44 -4.23 0.37 24.56
N ASP A 45 -5.05 -0.21 23.67
CA ASP A 45 -5.86 -1.40 23.96
C ASP A 45 -5.98 -2.41 22.79
N GLY A 46 -5.36 -2.12 21.64
CA GLY A 46 -5.42 -2.97 20.44
C GLY A 46 -6.79 -3.00 19.78
N ARG A 47 -7.71 -2.08 20.12
CA ARG A 47 -9.02 -2.01 19.49
C ARG A 47 -8.87 -1.67 18.00
N PHE A 48 -9.49 -2.48 17.15
CA PHE A 48 -9.62 -2.19 15.72
C PHE A 48 -10.34 -0.86 15.48
N LEU A 49 -9.80 -0.04 14.60
CA LEU A 49 -10.34 1.27 14.21
C LEU A 49 -10.89 1.25 12.80
N TRP A 50 -10.06 0.98 11.81
CA TRP A 50 -10.43 0.94 10.39
C TRP A 50 -9.46 0.09 9.57
N GLN A 51 -9.84 -0.21 8.34
CA GLN A 51 -9.00 -0.93 7.37
C GLN A 51 -9.10 -0.31 5.98
N ASN A 52 -8.06 -0.53 5.16
CA ASN A 52 -8.08 -0.34 3.72
C ASN A 52 -7.91 -1.71 3.04
N VAL A 53 -8.84 -2.05 2.15
CA VAL A 53 -8.91 -3.37 1.50
C VAL A 53 -8.64 -3.23 0.02
N HIS A 54 -7.78 -4.12 -0.51
CA HIS A 54 -7.38 -4.16 -1.90
C HIS A 54 -7.72 -5.51 -2.53
N ASP A 55 -8.29 -5.49 -3.74
CA ASP A 55 -8.47 -6.68 -4.53
C ASP A 55 -7.12 -7.31 -4.91
N LYS A 56 -7.11 -8.62 -5.11
CA LYS A 56 -5.95 -9.32 -5.64
C LYS A 56 -5.78 -9.04 -7.14
N LEU A 57 -4.54 -9.17 -7.60
CA LEU A 57 -4.18 -9.26 -9.00
C LEU A 57 -4.04 -10.73 -9.42
N GLU A 58 -3.54 -10.96 -10.64
CA GLU A 58 -3.24 -12.32 -11.12
C GLU A 58 -2.18 -13.00 -10.25
N PRO A 59 -2.30 -14.31 -9.99
CA PRO A 59 -1.42 -15.04 -9.06
C PRO A 59 0.08 -14.96 -9.36
N ASP A 60 0.46 -14.78 -10.63
CA ASP A 60 1.88 -14.68 -11.03
C ASP A 60 2.55 -13.38 -10.59
N ILE A 61 1.75 -12.34 -10.33
CA ILE A 61 2.25 -11.02 -9.93
C ILE A 61 1.81 -10.59 -8.53
N ASP A 62 0.85 -11.31 -7.95
CA ASP A 62 0.35 -11.06 -6.59
C ASP A 62 -0.01 -12.42 -5.94
N TRP A 63 0.97 -13.04 -5.31
CA TRP A 63 0.82 -14.36 -4.73
C TRP A 63 -0.41 -14.47 -3.83
N PRO A 64 -1.17 -15.57 -3.95
CA PRO A 64 -2.30 -15.84 -3.08
C PRO A 64 -1.92 -15.74 -1.60
N GLU A 65 -2.84 -15.22 -0.80
CA GLU A 65 -2.78 -15.16 0.66
C GLU A 65 -1.65 -14.25 1.24
N GLN A 66 -0.91 -13.50 0.42
CA GLN A 66 0.20 -12.67 0.96
C GLN A 66 -0.24 -11.30 1.50
N GLY A 67 -1.22 -10.69 0.90
CA GLY A 67 -1.76 -9.42 1.37
C GLY A 67 -0.83 -8.21 1.19
N VAL A 68 -0.97 -7.20 2.06
CA VAL A 68 -0.12 -6.00 2.09
C VAL A 68 1.17 -6.31 2.83
N CYS A 69 2.30 -6.26 2.12
CA CYS A 69 3.64 -6.59 2.64
C CYS A 69 4.51 -5.37 2.98
N SER A 70 4.09 -4.17 2.61
CA SER A 70 4.77 -2.91 2.89
C SER A 70 4.68 -2.54 4.38
N SER A 71 5.77 -1.99 4.92
CA SER A 71 5.76 -1.31 6.22
C SER A 71 5.32 0.14 6.01
N PRO A 72 4.26 0.62 6.68
CA PRO A 72 3.79 1.99 6.49
C PRO A 72 4.78 3.03 7.03
N ALA A 73 4.87 4.20 6.35
CA ALA A 73 5.50 5.40 6.89
C ALA A 73 4.41 6.39 7.31
N VAL A 74 4.60 7.07 8.45
CA VAL A 74 3.62 8.03 8.99
C VAL A 74 4.27 9.36 9.28
N GLU A 75 3.62 10.45 8.86
CA GLU A 75 3.98 11.82 9.23
C GLU A 75 2.72 12.64 9.47
N GLY A 76 2.56 13.12 10.69
CA GLY A 76 1.35 13.84 11.11
C GLY A 76 0.09 13.02 10.84
N LYS A 77 -0.84 13.58 10.08
CA LYS A 77 -2.09 12.90 9.73
C LYS A 77 -2.04 12.07 8.44
N ARG A 78 -0.87 11.81 7.90
CA ARG A 78 -0.72 11.08 6.63
C ARG A 78 0.07 9.81 6.84
N LEU A 79 -0.43 8.73 6.24
CA LEU A 79 0.18 7.40 6.21
C LEU A 79 0.43 7.01 4.76
N TYR A 80 1.60 6.45 4.49
CA TYR A 80 2.02 6.04 3.15
C TYR A 80 2.45 4.58 3.16
N TYR A 81 2.03 3.81 2.18
CA TYR A 81 2.44 2.40 2.01
C TYR A 81 2.26 1.95 0.57
N VAL A 82 2.82 0.81 0.22
CA VAL A 82 2.60 0.16 -1.07
C VAL A 82 1.60 -0.97 -0.88
N SER A 83 0.50 -0.96 -1.66
CA SER A 83 -0.50 -2.02 -1.66
C SER A 83 0.01 -3.28 -2.37
N ASN A 84 -0.65 -4.43 -2.18
CA ASN A 84 -0.37 -5.65 -2.94
C ASN A 84 -0.56 -5.48 -4.47
N ARG A 85 -1.23 -4.40 -4.88
CA ARG A 85 -1.46 -4.07 -6.29
C ARG A 85 -0.35 -3.23 -6.93
N GLY A 86 0.76 -2.95 -6.19
CA GLY A 86 1.80 -2.05 -6.66
C GLY A 86 1.36 -0.59 -6.74
N GLU A 87 0.38 -0.19 -5.93
CA GLU A 87 -0.02 1.21 -5.78
C GLU A 87 0.68 1.83 -4.57
N LEU A 88 1.30 3.00 -4.73
CA LEU A 88 1.68 3.83 -3.58
C LEU A 88 0.44 4.59 -3.12
N VAL A 89 0.05 4.41 -1.88
CA VAL A 89 -1.20 4.94 -1.31
C VAL A 89 -0.91 5.88 -0.16
N CYS A 90 -1.56 7.04 -0.15
CA CYS A 90 -1.61 7.97 0.97
C CYS A 90 -3.01 7.91 1.61
N LEU A 91 -3.05 7.66 2.92
CA LEU A 91 -4.29 7.68 3.70
C LEU A 91 -4.27 8.82 4.73
N ASP A 92 -5.46 9.28 5.12
CA ASP A 92 -5.63 9.98 6.40
C ASP A 92 -5.56 8.97 7.57
N THR A 93 -4.84 9.30 8.62
CA THR A 93 -4.65 8.39 9.77
C THR A 93 -5.92 8.18 10.61
N GLU A 94 -6.92 9.06 10.49
CA GLU A 94 -8.23 8.88 11.13
C GLU A 94 -9.17 7.97 10.31
N GLY A 95 -8.90 7.78 9.00
CA GLY A 95 -9.88 7.15 8.12
C GLY A 95 -11.19 7.91 8.14
N PHE A 96 -12.31 7.25 7.92
CA PHE A 96 -13.63 7.87 8.02
C PHE A 96 -14.20 7.99 9.45
N LEU A 97 -13.38 7.82 10.50
CA LEU A 97 -13.82 7.99 11.90
C LEU A 97 -14.28 9.42 12.19
N ASP A 98 -13.64 10.42 11.58
CA ASP A 98 -13.99 11.83 11.75
C ASP A 98 -15.10 12.30 10.80
N GLY A 99 -15.55 11.44 9.88
CA GLY A 99 -16.65 11.70 8.94
C GLY A 99 -16.27 12.61 7.77
N LYS A 100 -14.97 12.82 7.53
CA LYS A 100 -14.47 13.58 6.38
C LYS A 100 -13.98 12.64 5.30
N ASN A 101 -13.91 13.16 4.09
CA ASN A 101 -13.21 12.55 2.96
C ASN A 101 -12.16 13.57 2.51
N ASP A 102 -10.92 13.32 2.89
CA ASP A 102 -9.78 14.21 2.65
C ASP A 102 -9.13 13.96 1.28
N GLY A 103 -8.45 14.97 0.76
CA GLY A 103 -7.63 14.85 -0.45
C GLY A 103 -8.40 14.88 -1.76
N VAL A 104 -7.72 14.40 -2.82
CA VAL A 104 -8.22 14.46 -4.21
C VAL A 104 -8.93 13.18 -4.64
N PHE A 105 -8.70 12.07 -3.93
CA PHE A 105 -9.36 10.81 -4.22
C PHE A 105 -10.73 10.80 -3.55
N GLN A 106 -11.80 10.75 -4.34
CA GLN A 106 -13.19 10.90 -3.87
C GLN A 106 -14.08 9.73 -4.31
N THR A 107 -13.48 8.61 -4.71
CA THR A 107 -14.22 7.49 -5.33
C THR A 107 -14.06 6.17 -4.58
N GLU A 108 -13.77 6.21 -3.27
CA GLU A 108 -13.72 5.01 -2.43
C GLU A 108 -15.06 4.27 -2.48
N ALA A 109 -14.98 2.96 -2.67
CA ALA A 109 -16.15 2.09 -2.68
C ALA A 109 -16.74 1.89 -1.27
N LEU A 110 -15.91 1.97 -0.24
CA LEU A 110 -16.25 1.82 1.17
C LEU A 110 -15.95 3.12 1.92
N ARG A 111 -16.93 3.62 2.69
CA ARG A 111 -16.83 4.91 3.40
C ARG A 111 -17.48 4.87 4.78
N GLY A 112 -17.54 3.69 5.37
CA GLY A 112 -18.01 3.52 6.74
C GLY A 112 -16.97 3.96 7.76
N LYS A 113 -17.35 4.05 9.02
CA LYS A 113 -16.42 4.41 10.11
C LYS A 113 -15.26 3.42 10.31
N ALA A 114 -15.41 2.21 9.78
CA ALA A 114 -14.39 1.17 9.82
C ALA A 114 -13.52 1.11 8.55
N ASP A 115 -13.66 2.09 7.65
CA ASP A 115 -12.93 2.15 6.39
C ASP A 115 -11.89 3.26 6.40
N ALA A 116 -10.85 3.09 5.61
CA ALA A 116 -9.80 4.09 5.41
C ALA A 116 -10.26 5.20 4.48
N ASP A 117 -9.75 6.40 4.70
CA ASP A 117 -9.88 7.56 3.82
C ASP A 117 -8.63 7.70 2.96
N VAL A 118 -8.78 7.55 1.64
CA VAL A 118 -7.69 7.65 0.67
C VAL A 118 -7.50 9.09 0.21
N VAL A 119 -6.38 9.68 0.56
CA VAL A 119 -6.05 11.07 0.16
C VAL A 119 -5.64 11.15 -1.30
N TRP A 120 -4.74 10.25 -1.72
CA TRP A 120 -4.31 10.05 -3.10
C TRP A 120 -3.69 8.66 -3.27
N LYS A 121 -3.56 8.22 -4.52
CA LYS A 121 -2.81 7.02 -4.90
C LYS A 121 -2.10 7.19 -6.23
N LEU A 122 -0.98 6.49 -6.41
CA LEU A 122 -0.20 6.37 -7.64
C LEU A 122 -0.20 4.89 -8.05
N ASP A 123 -0.80 4.58 -9.17
CA ASP A 123 -0.74 3.25 -9.79
C ASP A 123 0.60 3.09 -10.54
N MET A 124 1.61 2.54 -9.86
CA MET A 124 2.94 2.41 -10.45
C MET A 124 2.98 1.46 -11.65
N MET A 125 2.10 0.47 -11.69
CA MET A 125 2.01 -0.43 -12.85
C MET A 125 1.37 0.27 -14.05
N GLY A 126 0.23 0.92 -13.85
CA GLY A 126 -0.51 1.60 -14.92
C GLY A 126 0.16 2.89 -15.41
N GLU A 127 0.77 3.67 -14.51
CA GLU A 127 1.30 4.99 -14.82
C GLU A 127 2.81 4.99 -15.17
N LEU A 128 3.60 4.07 -14.60
CA LEU A 128 5.05 4.04 -14.76
C LEU A 128 5.55 2.82 -15.54
N GLY A 129 4.66 1.88 -15.87
CA GLY A 129 5.05 0.62 -16.53
C GLY A 129 5.83 -0.33 -15.62
N VAL A 130 5.81 -0.11 -14.32
CA VAL A 130 6.37 -1.04 -13.31
C VAL A 130 5.65 -2.38 -13.42
N LEU A 131 6.37 -3.46 -13.25
CA LEU A 131 5.80 -4.80 -13.21
C LEU A 131 6.32 -5.54 -11.98
N GLN A 132 5.43 -5.76 -11.02
CA GLN A 132 5.80 -6.55 -9.84
C GLN A 132 5.96 -8.04 -10.17
N HIS A 133 6.69 -8.74 -9.30
CA HIS A 133 6.86 -10.19 -9.37
C HIS A 133 6.55 -10.78 -8.00
N ASN A 134 5.58 -11.68 -7.95
CA ASN A 134 5.08 -12.36 -6.76
C ASN A 134 4.34 -11.46 -5.78
N MET A 135 4.94 -10.38 -5.30
CA MET A 135 4.34 -9.44 -4.35
C MET A 135 5.01 -8.06 -4.42
N ALA A 136 4.26 -7.03 -4.06
CA ALA A 136 4.79 -5.68 -3.82
C ALA A 136 5.15 -5.55 -2.33
N ASN A 137 6.44 -5.37 -2.02
CA ASN A 137 6.93 -5.30 -0.63
C ASN A 137 7.78 -4.06 -0.32
N SER A 138 7.91 -3.15 -1.26
CA SER A 138 8.60 -1.88 -1.02
C SER A 138 7.95 -1.10 0.11
N SER A 139 8.78 -0.48 0.94
CA SER A 139 8.32 0.34 2.07
C SER A 139 8.81 1.78 1.85
N PRO A 140 7.91 2.78 1.81
CA PRO A 140 8.30 4.14 1.51
C PRO A 140 9.18 4.73 2.60
N ALA A 141 10.27 5.42 2.20
CA ALA A 141 11.11 6.22 3.09
C ALA A 141 10.75 7.70 2.93
N LEU A 142 10.52 8.39 4.05
CA LEU A 142 10.16 9.80 4.12
C LEU A 142 11.38 10.67 4.35
N TRP A 143 11.55 11.72 3.52
CA TRP A 143 12.54 12.78 3.75
C TRP A 143 12.08 14.11 3.14
N GLY A 144 11.97 15.12 3.97
CA GLY A 144 11.44 16.44 3.54
C GLY A 144 10.03 16.29 2.95
N ASP A 145 9.84 16.77 1.73
CA ASP A 145 8.56 16.68 1.02
C ASP A 145 8.47 15.47 0.08
N LEU A 146 9.41 14.53 0.18
CA LEU A 146 9.52 13.40 -0.73
C LEU A 146 9.33 12.05 -0.03
N LEU A 147 8.75 11.13 -0.77
CA LEU A 147 8.73 9.68 -0.52
C LEU A 147 9.69 9.02 -1.50
N PHE A 148 10.55 8.16 -1.00
CA PHE A 148 11.48 7.36 -1.79
C PHE A 148 11.09 5.90 -1.70
N LEU A 149 11.05 5.22 -2.83
CA LEU A 149 10.74 3.79 -2.86
C LEU A 149 11.38 3.08 -4.05
N GLU A 150 11.71 1.84 -3.85
CA GLU A 150 12.08 0.91 -4.89
C GLU A 150 10.82 0.39 -5.58
N THR A 151 10.95 0.05 -6.84
CA THR A 151 9.90 -0.56 -7.64
C THR A 151 10.37 -1.90 -8.19
N SER A 152 9.69 -2.45 -9.19
CA SER A 152 10.09 -3.70 -9.82
C SER A 152 9.99 -3.62 -11.33
N ASN A 153 10.95 -4.25 -12.02
CA ASN A 153 10.95 -4.41 -13.46
C ASN A 153 10.38 -5.77 -13.91
N GLY A 154 9.90 -6.57 -12.95
CA GLY A 154 9.34 -7.89 -13.17
C GLY A 154 10.37 -8.98 -13.42
N ARG A 155 9.87 -10.20 -13.57
CA ARG A 155 10.62 -11.39 -14.03
C ARG A 155 9.71 -12.20 -14.95
N ASP A 156 10.28 -12.82 -15.97
CA ASP A 156 9.55 -13.81 -16.78
C ASP A 156 9.42 -15.15 -16.04
N GLY A 157 8.57 -16.03 -16.56
CA GLY A 157 8.30 -17.32 -15.93
C GLY A 157 9.53 -18.24 -15.77
N ASN A 158 10.60 -18.00 -16.53
CA ASN A 158 11.87 -18.74 -16.43
C ASN A 158 12.91 -18.02 -15.55
N MET A 159 12.61 -16.85 -15.04
CA MET A 159 13.53 -15.99 -14.28
C MET A 159 14.77 -15.53 -15.06
N GLU A 160 14.71 -15.56 -16.39
CA GLU A 160 15.85 -15.24 -17.27
C GLU A 160 15.79 -13.80 -17.81
N LYS A 161 14.60 -13.25 -17.97
CA LYS A 161 14.41 -11.93 -18.56
C LYS A 161 13.72 -10.97 -17.61
N VAL A 162 14.01 -9.69 -17.81
CA VAL A 162 13.34 -8.56 -17.15
C VAL A 162 12.29 -8.01 -18.13
N PRO A 163 10.99 -8.24 -17.90
CA PRO A 163 9.94 -7.86 -18.85
C PRO A 163 9.81 -6.35 -19.06
N ALA A 164 10.07 -5.55 -18.04
CA ALA A 164 9.93 -4.10 -18.05
C ALA A 164 11.28 -3.37 -17.81
N PRO A 165 12.31 -3.56 -18.67
CA PRO A 165 13.66 -3.06 -18.41
C PRO A 165 13.78 -1.54 -18.43
N GLN A 166 12.81 -0.83 -18.99
CA GLN A 166 12.77 0.63 -19.08
C GLN A 166 11.91 1.27 -17.97
N ALA A 167 11.17 0.47 -17.20
CA ALA A 167 10.43 0.97 -16.07
C ALA A 167 11.39 1.45 -14.97
N PRO A 168 11.04 2.46 -14.18
CA PRO A 168 11.91 2.91 -13.10
C PRO A 168 12.11 1.80 -12.07
N SER A 169 13.33 1.68 -11.54
CA SER A 169 13.68 0.80 -10.41
C SER A 169 13.64 1.53 -9.08
N PHE A 170 13.72 2.86 -9.13
CA PHE A 170 13.68 3.73 -7.97
C PHE A 170 12.98 5.04 -8.32
N ILE A 171 12.12 5.53 -7.43
CA ILE A 171 11.35 6.76 -7.63
C ILE A 171 11.36 7.65 -6.41
N ALA A 172 11.28 8.97 -6.63
CA ALA A 172 10.92 9.96 -5.63
C ALA A 172 9.58 10.59 -5.98
N VAL A 173 8.69 10.63 -5.02
CA VAL A 173 7.31 11.09 -5.16
C VAL A 173 7.06 12.24 -4.20
N ASP A 174 6.40 13.30 -4.66
CA ASP A 174 5.91 14.38 -3.79
C ASP A 174 4.84 13.82 -2.85
N LYS A 175 5.09 13.88 -1.55
CA LYS A 175 4.22 13.27 -0.53
C LYS A 175 2.84 13.90 -0.42
N HIS A 176 2.68 15.14 -0.88
CA HIS A 176 1.41 15.87 -0.79
C HIS A 176 0.48 15.57 -1.98
N THR A 177 1.08 15.27 -3.14
CA THR A 177 0.32 15.14 -4.39
C THR A 177 0.34 13.75 -5.02
N GLY A 178 1.25 12.88 -4.60
CA GLY A 178 1.48 11.58 -5.22
C GLY A 178 2.18 11.64 -6.59
N LYS A 179 2.66 12.81 -7.01
CA LYS A 179 3.32 12.99 -8.31
C LYS A 179 4.79 12.57 -8.24
N VAL A 180 5.23 11.82 -9.24
CA VAL A 180 6.65 11.48 -9.40
C VAL A 180 7.45 12.74 -9.70
N VAL A 181 8.49 12.99 -8.88
CA VAL A 181 9.40 14.14 -9.03
C VAL A 181 10.60 13.76 -9.88
N TRP A 182 11.14 12.56 -9.65
CA TRP A 182 12.18 11.98 -10.48
C TRP A 182 12.12 10.42 -10.38
N GLN A 183 12.77 9.78 -11.33
CA GLN A 183 12.85 8.33 -11.41
C GLN A 183 14.20 7.90 -11.99
N ASP A 184 14.64 6.70 -11.64
CA ASP A 184 15.86 6.07 -12.11
C ASP A 184 15.58 4.61 -12.44
N ASN A 185 16.07 4.11 -13.58
CA ASN A 185 15.89 2.73 -14.00
C ASN A 185 17.18 1.89 -13.90
N SER A 186 18.18 2.36 -13.15
CA SER A 186 19.40 1.59 -12.90
C SER A 186 19.11 0.32 -12.08
N PRO A 187 19.76 -0.82 -12.37
CA PRO A 187 20.79 -1.02 -13.38
C PRO A 187 20.30 -1.10 -14.83
N GLY A 188 19.01 -1.06 -15.10
CA GLY A 188 18.41 -0.99 -16.44
C GLY A 188 19.08 -1.93 -17.46
N THR A 189 18.81 -3.21 -17.40
CA THR A 189 19.47 -4.21 -18.27
C THR A 189 18.68 -4.45 -19.54
#